data_061c2716d80f7d209b56669992e9bd9a
#
_entry.id   061c2716d80f7d209b56669992e9bd9a
#
_cell.length_a   1.000
_cell.length_b   1.000
_cell.length_c   1.000
_cell.angle_alpha   90.00
_cell.angle_beta   90.00
_cell.angle_gamma   90.00
#
_symmetry.space_group_name_H-M   'P 1'
#
loop_
_entity.id
_entity.type
_entity.pdbx_description
1 polymer ?
#
loop_
_entity_poly.entity_id
_entity_poly.type
_entity_poly.pdbx_seq_one_letter_code
_entity_poly.pdbx_strand_id
1 'polypeptide(L)'
;KRGKTFREVYEEWYSYMYEKDQSVEHNDNTMKSKRFAFKRWAPLHDREFQTITYDDLQKVIDECPLKVGSIEQMVVLAHQLYDYAAIYHLADENCSEHLRITKADEEESAEPFTGDELRILWQHQDDEDVEFLLIMCYSGFRISEYRKMEVNLEQQYFKGGLKNRYSRERTVPIHPAILPLVKRRLDRDGRLITTSQTFRNRLNRRDLFEVIGMNRHTPHGCRHTFSWLCEH
;
A
#
# COMPACT_ATOMS: atom_id res chain seq x y z
N LYS A 1 19.77 -31.12 22.35
CA LYS A 1 19.13 -30.82 21.04
C LYS A 1 19.48 -29.38 20.71
N ARG A 2 19.94 -29.12 19.51
CA ARG A 2 20.15 -27.75 19.01
C ARG A 2 18.79 -27.04 19.03
N GLY A 3 18.73 -25.81 19.55
CA GLY A 3 17.54 -24.98 19.48
C GLY A 3 17.23 -24.55 18.03
N LYS A 4 16.01 -24.13 17.78
CA LYS A 4 15.60 -23.66 16.45
C LYS A 4 16.22 -22.30 16.16
N THR A 5 16.62 -22.08 14.92
CA THR A 5 17.09 -20.77 14.47
C THR A 5 15.94 -19.80 14.22
N PHE A 6 16.23 -18.50 14.14
CA PHE A 6 15.25 -17.47 13.78
C PHE A 6 14.55 -17.80 12.44
N ARG A 7 15.30 -18.31 11.48
CA ARG A 7 14.78 -18.77 10.18
C ARG A 7 13.81 -19.93 10.35
N GLU A 8 14.17 -20.95 11.09
CA GLU A 8 13.32 -22.13 11.31
C GLU A 8 12.01 -21.75 12.02
N VAL A 9 12.07 -20.84 13.01
CA VAL A 9 10.87 -20.32 13.68
C VAL A 9 9.98 -19.52 12.71
N TYR A 10 10.58 -18.69 11.85
CA TYR A 10 9.83 -17.96 10.82
C TYR A 10 9.15 -18.92 9.82
N GLU A 11 9.83 -19.94 9.33
CA GLU A 11 9.29 -20.89 8.36
C GLU A 11 8.11 -21.69 8.95
N GLU A 12 8.24 -22.11 10.22
CA GLU A 12 7.14 -22.79 10.92
C GLU A 12 5.96 -21.84 11.18
N TRP A 13 6.21 -20.61 11.64
CA TRP A 13 5.18 -19.59 11.81
C TRP A 13 4.48 -19.28 10.49
N TYR A 14 5.25 -19.19 9.39
CA TYR A 14 4.70 -18.90 8.08
C TYR A 14 3.75 -20.01 7.60
N SER A 15 4.14 -21.26 7.76
CA SER A 15 3.30 -22.42 7.47
C SER A 15 2.05 -22.46 8.36
N TYR A 16 2.23 -22.22 9.66
CA TYR A 16 1.14 -22.13 10.62
C TYR A 16 0.10 -21.08 10.24
N MET A 17 0.52 -19.90 9.81
CA MET A 17 -0.38 -18.84 9.38
C MET A 17 -1.18 -19.24 8.13
N TYR A 18 -0.58 -19.98 7.20
CA TYR A 18 -1.29 -20.48 6.02
C TYR A 18 -2.26 -21.62 6.33
N GLU A 19 -1.94 -22.48 7.27
CA GLU A 19 -2.75 -23.66 7.59
C GLU A 19 -3.95 -23.30 8.47
N LYS A 20 -3.79 -22.40 9.43
CA LYS A 20 -4.85 -22.08 10.41
C LYS A 20 -5.90 -21.11 9.86
N ASP A 21 -5.57 -20.29 8.92
CA ASP A 21 -6.46 -19.22 8.47
C ASP A 21 -7.03 -19.50 7.07
N GLN A 22 -7.60 -20.70 6.89
CA GLN A 22 -8.33 -21.07 5.67
C GLN A 22 -9.59 -20.23 5.45
N SER A 23 -10.05 -19.47 6.47
CA SER A 23 -11.24 -18.61 6.38
C SER A 23 -10.93 -17.19 5.93
N VAL A 24 -9.68 -16.74 6.03
CA VAL A 24 -9.21 -15.44 5.52
C VAL A 24 -8.59 -15.70 4.16
N GLU A 25 -9.13 -15.08 3.12
CA GLU A 25 -8.40 -14.92 1.86
C GLU A 25 -7.04 -14.32 2.24
N HIS A 26 -6.01 -15.15 2.35
CA HIS A 26 -4.66 -14.70 2.62
C HIS A 26 -4.33 -13.67 1.55
N ASN A 27 -4.45 -12.41 1.93
CA ASN A 27 -4.09 -11.33 1.05
C ASN A 27 -2.60 -11.52 0.74
N ASP A 28 -2.31 -12.02 -0.46
CA ASP A 28 -0.96 -12.30 -0.93
C ASP A 28 0.01 -11.12 -0.69
N ASN A 29 -0.52 -9.89 -0.65
CA ASN A 29 0.24 -8.69 -0.31
C ASN A 29 0.66 -8.65 1.18
N THR A 30 -0.16 -9.15 2.11
CA THR A 30 0.22 -9.22 3.53
C THR A 30 1.40 -10.18 3.71
N MET A 31 1.32 -11.35 3.10
CA MET A 31 2.40 -12.32 3.19
C MET A 31 3.65 -11.89 2.41
N LYS A 32 3.52 -11.15 1.32
CA LYS A 32 4.65 -10.48 0.64
C LYS A 32 5.34 -9.47 1.56
N SER A 33 4.57 -8.67 2.31
CA SER A 33 5.12 -7.75 3.30
C SER A 33 5.91 -8.49 4.40
N LYS A 34 5.37 -9.61 4.90
CA LYS A 34 6.06 -10.44 5.90
C LYS A 34 7.36 -11.06 5.38
N ARG A 35 7.35 -11.57 4.15
CA ARG A 35 8.58 -12.06 3.49
C ARG A 35 9.62 -10.96 3.30
N PHE A 36 9.18 -9.75 2.97
CA PHE A 36 10.07 -8.61 2.86
C PHE A 36 10.67 -8.22 4.22
N ALA A 37 9.85 -8.13 5.26
CA ALA A 37 10.29 -7.87 6.64
C ALA A 37 11.29 -8.94 7.11
N PHE A 38 11.00 -10.23 6.88
CA PHE A 38 11.91 -11.33 7.23
C PHE A 38 13.30 -11.16 6.61
N LYS A 39 13.39 -10.79 5.32
CA LYS A 39 14.67 -10.55 4.67
C LYS A 39 15.54 -9.50 5.38
N ARG A 40 14.94 -8.57 6.10
CA ARG A 40 15.65 -7.51 6.84
C ARG A 40 16.20 -8.01 8.17
N TRP A 41 15.66 -9.09 8.71
CA TRP A 41 16.18 -9.80 9.88
C TRP A 41 17.37 -10.71 9.55
N ALA A 42 17.95 -10.61 8.34
CA ALA A 42 19.06 -11.46 7.88
C ALA A 42 20.22 -11.63 8.86
N PRO A 43 20.65 -10.60 9.63
CA PRO A 43 21.70 -10.78 10.63
C PRO A 43 21.40 -11.83 11.72
N LEU A 44 20.11 -12.13 11.94
CA LEU A 44 19.65 -13.05 12.97
C LEU A 44 19.19 -14.42 12.42
N HIS A 45 19.11 -14.60 11.10
CA HIS A 45 18.51 -15.79 10.49
C HIS A 45 19.09 -17.11 11.02
N ASP A 46 20.39 -17.19 11.20
CA ASP A 46 21.08 -18.42 11.55
C ASP A 46 21.42 -18.49 13.07
N ARG A 47 20.97 -17.48 13.84
CA ARG A 47 21.09 -17.50 15.30
C ARG A 47 19.99 -18.37 15.92
N GLU A 48 20.31 -19.06 16.97
CA GLU A 48 19.38 -19.82 17.79
C GLU A 48 18.35 -18.85 18.42
N PHE A 49 17.06 -19.04 18.15
CA PHE A 49 15.97 -18.09 18.48
C PHE A 49 15.93 -17.78 19.98
N GLN A 50 16.12 -18.79 20.83
CA GLN A 50 16.11 -18.68 22.29
C GLN A 50 17.26 -17.82 22.84
N THR A 51 18.32 -17.64 22.05
CA THR A 51 19.52 -16.86 22.48
C THR A 51 19.47 -15.40 21.99
N ILE A 52 18.46 -15.04 21.20
CA ILE A 52 18.31 -13.68 20.69
C ILE A 52 17.78 -12.78 21.81
N THR A 53 18.48 -11.69 22.06
CA THR A 53 18.14 -10.71 23.09
C THR A 53 17.39 -9.51 22.49
N TYR A 54 16.80 -8.68 23.36
CA TYR A 54 16.25 -7.38 22.99
C TYR A 54 17.28 -6.52 22.23
N ASP A 55 18.53 -6.46 22.72
CA ASP A 55 19.57 -5.62 22.11
C ASP A 55 19.93 -6.12 20.70
N ASP A 56 19.92 -7.42 20.45
CA ASP A 56 20.14 -7.98 19.12
C ASP A 56 19.05 -7.54 18.14
N LEU A 57 17.78 -7.60 18.57
CA LEU A 57 16.64 -7.16 17.75
C LEU A 57 16.67 -5.64 17.52
N GLN A 58 16.86 -4.86 18.58
CA GLN A 58 16.91 -3.41 18.53
C GLN A 58 18.03 -2.92 17.61
N LYS A 59 19.20 -3.53 17.68
CA LYS A 59 20.32 -3.19 16.80
C LYS A 59 19.96 -3.34 15.33
N VAL A 60 19.28 -4.41 14.94
CA VAL A 60 18.87 -4.60 13.52
C VAL A 60 17.87 -3.53 13.08
N ILE A 61 17.00 -3.05 13.99
CA ILE A 61 16.06 -1.95 13.73
C ILE A 61 16.82 -0.64 13.57
N ASP A 62 17.72 -0.32 14.50
CA ASP A 62 18.45 0.95 14.51
C ASP A 62 19.39 1.11 13.29
N GLU A 63 19.99 0.00 12.85
CA GLU A 63 20.87 -0.03 11.67
C GLU A 63 20.08 -0.11 10.33
N CYS A 64 18.75 -0.25 10.38
CA CYS A 64 17.94 -0.40 9.17
C CYS A 64 17.82 0.92 8.39
N PRO A 65 18.28 0.98 7.11
CA PRO A 65 18.26 2.21 6.32
C PRO A 65 16.88 2.55 5.72
N LEU A 66 15.87 1.71 5.95
CA LEU A 66 14.56 1.86 5.34
C LEU A 66 13.73 2.96 6.00
N LYS A 67 12.63 3.37 5.32
CA LYS A 67 11.61 4.27 5.88
C LYS A 67 10.87 3.61 7.06
N VAL A 68 10.36 4.43 7.97
CA VAL A 68 9.68 4.02 9.21
C VAL A 68 8.61 2.97 8.95
N GLY A 69 7.72 3.16 7.99
CA GLY A 69 6.66 2.19 7.66
C GLY A 69 7.16 0.79 7.25
N SER A 70 8.39 0.67 6.72
CA SER A 70 9.03 -0.63 6.44
C SER A 70 9.61 -1.26 7.71
N ILE A 71 10.15 -0.44 8.60
CA ILE A 71 10.67 -0.88 9.91
C ILE A 71 9.51 -1.33 10.80
N GLU A 72 8.38 -0.64 10.79
CA GLU A 72 7.15 -1.08 11.47
C GLU A 72 6.74 -2.51 11.08
N GLN A 73 6.83 -2.85 9.78
CA GLN A 73 6.54 -4.22 9.33
C GLN A 73 7.55 -5.24 9.88
N MET A 74 8.80 -4.84 10.13
CA MET A 74 9.80 -5.70 10.80
C MET A 74 9.42 -5.91 12.26
N VAL A 75 9.06 -4.86 12.99
CA VAL A 75 8.61 -4.94 14.39
C VAL A 75 7.36 -5.81 14.52
N VAL A 76 6.35 -5.58 13.66
CA VAL A 76 5.12 -6.41 13.63
C VAL A 76 5.45 -7.88 13.37
N LEU A 77 6.39 -8.19 12.48
CA LEU A 77 6.81 -9.58 12.28
C LEU A 77 7.51 -10.16 13.51
N ALA A 78 8.40 -9.40 14.15
CA ALA A 78 9.07 -9.86 15.36
C ALA A 78 8.06 -10.21 16.47
N HIS A 79 7.07 -9.32 16.74
CA HIS A 79 6.01 -9.61 17.70
C HIS A 79 5.26 -10.91 17.35
N GLN A 80 4.88 -11.09 16.09
CA GLN A 80 4.17 -12.30 15.66
C GLN A 80 5.00 -13.59 15.81
N LEU A 81 6.33 -13.50 15.60
CA LEU A 81 7.22 -14.65 15.83
C LEU A 81 7.35 -14.99 17.30
N TYR A 82 7.46 -13.99 18.18
CA TYR A 82 7.53 -14.21 19.62
C TYR A 82 6.19 -14.69 20.21
N ASP A 83 5.05 -14.20 19.71
CA ASP A 83 3.73 -14.71 20.06
C ASP A 83 3.59 -16.20 19.68
N TYR A 84 4.05 -16.54 18.46
CA TYR A 84 4.11 -17.94 18.04
C TYR A 84 5.05 -18.76 18.91
N ALA A 85 6.23 -18.23 19.22
CA ALA A 85 7.21 -18.88 20.06
C ALA A 85 6.68 -19.14 21.48
N ALA A 86 5.89 -18.22 22.04
CA ALA A 86 5.23 -18.41 23.34
C ALA A 86 4.24 -19.58 23.32
N ILE A 87 3.44 -19.74 22.25
CA ILE A 87 2.48 -20.86 22.10
C ILE A 87 3.20 -22.22 22.10
N TYR A 88 4.37 -22.28 21.46
CA TYR A 88 5.09 -23.54 21.24
C TYR A 88 6.33 -23.69 22.14
N HIS A 89 6.48 -22.82 23.14
CA HIS A 89 7.60 -22.84 24.12
C HIS A 89 8.99 -22.84 23.42
N LEU A 90 9.15 -22.00 22.40
CA LEU A 90 10.38 -21.84 21.64
C LEU A 90 11.29 -20.72 22.18
N ALA A 91 10.79 -19.89 23.07
CA ALA A 91 11.51 -18.85 23.79
C ALA A 91 10.95 -18.70 25.20
N ASP A 92 11.81 -18.35 26.18
CA ASP A 92 11.42 -18.16 27.57
C ASP A 92 10.81 -16.77 27.81
N GLU A 93 11.25 -15.78 27.02
CA GLU A 93 10.84 -14.37 27.14
C GLU A 93 10.47 -13.78 25.77
N ASN A 94 9.58 -12.78 25.76
CA ASN A 94 9.25 -12.01 24.57
C ASN A 94 10.19 -10.81 24.41
N CYS A 95 11.33 -11.00 23.78
CA CYS A 95 12.31 -9.92 23.55
C CYS A 95 11.83 -8.85 22.55
N SER A 96 10.70 -9.04 21.87
CA SER A 96 10.19 -8.07 20.90
C SER A 96 9.26 -7.01 21.51
N GLU A 97 8.74 -7.22 22.72
CA GLU A 97 7.64 -6.41 23.30
C GLU A 97 7.96 -4.91 23.40
N HIS A 98 9.22 -4.57 23.66
CA HIS A 98 9.65 -3.18 23.90
C HIS A 98 10.46 -2.59 22.75
N LEU A 99 10.44 -3.19 21.57
CA LEU A 99 11.15 -2.67 20.39
C LEU A 99 10.64 -1.27 20.03
N ARG A 100 11.57 -0.37 19.74
CA ARG A 100 11.29 1.04 19.44
C ARG A 100 11.89 1.43 18.10
N ILE A 101 11.15 2.26 17.37
CA ILE A 101 11.65 2.90 16.16
C ILE A 101 12.10 4.31 16.56
N THR A 102 13.42 4.52 16.56
CA THR A 102 14.04 5.80 16.96
C THR A 102 14.18 6.77 15.79
N LYS A 103 13.99 6.27 14.56
CA LYS A 103 14.05 7.07 13.34
C LYS A 103 12.83 7.99 13.23
N ALA A 104 13.06 9.27 12.90
CA ALA A 104 11.99 10.20 12.59
C ALA A 104 11.26 9.75 11.33
N ASP A 105 9.92 9.81 11.37
CA ASP A 105 9.10 9.58 10.19
C ASP A 105 9.19 10.83 9.29
N GLU A 106 9.70 10.65 8.10
CA GLU A 106 9.54 11.64 7.04
C GLU A 106 8.16 11.40 6.44
N GLU A 107 7.15 12.06 6.99
CA GLU A 107 5.80 12.06 6.44
C GLU A 107 5.82 12.63 5.01
N GLU A 108 6.00 11.78 4.03
CA GLU A 108 5.48 12.04 2.69
C GLU A 108 3.96 11.79 2.73
N SER A 109 3.21 12.71 3.34
CA SER A 109 1.76 12.70 3.18
C SER A 109 1.48 12.95 1.70
N ALA A 110 0.65 12.12 1.09
CA ALA A 110 0.20 12.36 -0.28
C ALA A 110 -0.73 13.58 -0.26
N GLU A 111 -0.18 14.77 -0.50
CA GLU A 111 -0.93 16.02 -0.50
C GLU A 111 -2.01 16.03 -1.60
N PRO A 112 -3.15 16.67 -1.35
CA PRO A 112 -4.15 16.92 -2.38
C PRO A 112 -3.57 17.86 -3.47
N PHE A 113 -4.09 17.75 -4.68
CA PHE A 113 -3.83 18.75 -5.70
C PHE A 113 -4.50 20.08 -5.32
N THR A 114 -3.78 21.17 -5.46
CA THR A 114 -4.31 22.51 -5.27
C THR A 114 -5.25 22.89 -6.41
N GLY A 115 -6.03 23.96 -6.21
CA GLY A 115 -6.90 24.48 -7.27
C GLY A 115 -6.15 24.92 -8.53
N ASP A 116 -4.92 25.46 -8.38
CA ASP A 116 -4.07 25.84 -9.50
C ASP A 116 -3.54 24.61 -10.24
N GLU A 117 -3.12 23.60 -9.53
CA GLU A 117 -2.67 22.33 -10.11
C GLU A 117 -3.81 21.58 -10.83
N LEU A 118 -5.02 21.61 -10.28
CA LEU A 118 -6.20 21.09 -10.99
C LEU A 118 -6.45 21.83 -12.30
N ARG A 119 -6.28 23.18 -12.36
CA ARG A 119 -6.40 23.94 -13.61
C ARG A 119 -5.34 23.51 -14.63
N ILE A 120 -4.11 23.25 -14.20
CA ILE A 120 -3.05 22.73 -15.07
C ILE A 120 -3.45 21.35 -15.61
N LEU A 121 -3.93 20.43 -14.76
CA LEU A 121 -4.41 19.12 -15.23
C LEU A 121 -5.52 19.28 -16.30
N TRP A 122 -6.49 20.17 -16.08
CA TRP A 122 -7.55 20.41 -17.06
C TRP A 122 -7.03 20.97 -18.38
N GLN A 123 -5.97 21.79 -18.37
CA GLN A 123 -5.33 22.29 -19.61
C GLN A 123 -4.68 21.17 -20.41
N HIS A 124 -4.26 20.09 -19.75
CA HIS A 124 -3.58 18.94 -20.36
C HIS A 124 -4.48 17.68 -20.42
N GLN A 125 -5.81 17.83 -20.35
CA GLN A 125 -6.76 16.73 -20.30
C GLN A 125 -6.76 15.77 -21.51
N ASP A 126 -6.09 16.14 -22.58
CA ASP A 126 -5.93 15.30 -23.78
C ASP A 126 -4.78 14.30 -23.65
N ASP A 127 -3.92 14.48 -22.66
CA ASP A 127 -2.91 13.46 -22.29
C ASP A 127 -3.59 12.31 -21.54
N GLU A 128 -3.36 11.08 -21.95
CA GLU A 128 -4.00 9.88 -21.40
C GLU A 128 -3.76 9.67 -19.91
N ASP A 129 -2.59 10.09 -19.40
CA ASP A 129 -2.26 9.95 -18.00
C ASP A 129 -2.90 11.05 -17.16
N VAL A 130 -2.93 12.28 -17.68
CA VAL A 130 -3.65 13.41 -17.07
C VAL A 130 -5.15 13.17 -17.05
N GLU A 131 -5.72 12.67 -18.16
CA GLU A 131 -7.12 12.24 -18.22
C GLU A 131 -7.47 11.31 -17.05
N PHE A 132 -6.62 10.31 -16.79
CA PHE A 132 -6.89 9.38 -15.69
C PHE A 132 -6.67 10.00 -14.30
N LEU A 133 -5.70 10.89 -14.13
CA LEU A 133 -5.53 11.65 -12.88
C LEU A 133 -6.79 12.49 -12.58
N LEU A 134 -7.36 13.17 -13.56
CA LEU A 134 -8.62 13.91 -13.41
C LEU A 134 -9.77 12.99 -13.00
N ILE A 135 -9.93 11.83 -13.66
CA ILE A 135 -10.95 10.84 -13.27
C ILE A 135 -10.76 10.43 -11.81
N MET A 136 -9.53 10.23 -11.38
CA MET A 136 -9.22 9.87 -9.98
C MET A 136 -9.54 11.00 -8.99
N CYS A 137 -9.21 12.25 -9.33
CA CYS A 137 -9.49 13.42 -8.50
C CYS A 137 -10.99 13.68 -8.28
N TYR A 138 -11.83 13.30 -9.25
CA TYR A 138 -13.27 13.52 -9.19
C TYR A 138 -14.10 12.27 -8.85
N SER A 139 -13.45 11.17 -8.44
CA SER A 139 -14.16 9.93 -8.06
C SER A 139 -13.67 9.30 -6.75
N GLY A 140 -12.47 9.65 -6.28
CA GLY A 140 -11.96 9.36 -4.96
C GLY A 140 -11.70 7.88 -4.63
N PHE A 141 -11.63 7.01 -5.62
CA PHE A 141 -11.27 5.61 -5.42
C PHE A 141 -9.74 5.44 -5.29
N ARG A 142 -9.32 4.33 -4.68
CA ARG A 142 -7.90 3.95 -4.73
C ARG A 142 -7.55 3.47 -6.13
N ILE A 143 -6.35 3.76 -6.60
CA ILE A 143 -5.90 3.37 -7.94
C ILE A 143 -6.09 1.87 -8.24
N SER A 144 -5.95 1.00 -7.23
CA SER A 144 -6.16 -0.45 -7.39
C SER A 144 -7.61 -0.84 -7.63
N GLU A 145 -8.57 0.00 -7.25
CA GLU A 145 -10.00 -0.26 -7.35
C GLU A 145 -10.51 -0.10 -8.79
N TYR A 146 -9.90 0.79 -9.57
CA TYR A 146 -10.31 1.06 -10.96
C TYR A 146 -10.15 -0.13 -11.92
N ARG A 147 -9.33 -1.11 -11.59
CA ARG A 147 -9.15 -2.30 -12.45
C ARG A 147 -10.40 -3.17 -12.54
N LYS A 148 -11.16 -3.25 -11.47
CA LYS A 148 -12.37 -4.09 -11.34
C LYS A 148 -13.64 -3.28 -11.16
N MET A 149 -13.56 -1.97 -11.42
CA MET A 149 -14.66 -1.05 -11.22
C MET A 149 -15.72 -1.24 -12.32
N GLU A 150 -16.97 -1.32 -11.88
CA GLU A 150 -18.11 -1.21 -12.76
C GLU A 150 -18.35 0.28 -13.09
N VAL A 151 -18.52 0.59 -14.35
CA VAL A 151 -18.85 1.94 -14.84
C VAL A 151 -20.18 1.88 -15.56
N ASN A 152 -21.19 2.54 -15.02
CA ASN A 152 -22.48 2.69 -15.68
C ASN A 152 -22.59 4.09 -16.29
N LEU A 153 -22.45 4.18 -17.60
CA LEU A 153 -22.51 5.47 -18.33
C LEU A 153 -23.94 5.99 -18.50
N GLU A 154 -24.92 5.12 -18.50
CA GLU A 154 -26.33 5.50 -18.63
C GLU A 154 -26.83 6.15 -17.33
N GLN A 155 -26.56 5.52 -16.21
CA GLN A 155 -26.93 6.03 -14.89
C GLN A 155 -25.84 6.91 -14.25
N GLN A 156 -24.72 7.10 -14.94
CA GLN A 156 -23.59 7.97 -14.57
C GLN A 156 -23.03 7.70 -13.17
N TYR A 157 -22.63 6.46 -12.89
CA TYR A 157 -21.96 6.12 -11.64
C TYR A 157 -20.78 5.16 -11.83
N PHE A 158 -19.87 5.22 -10.87
CA PHE A 158 -18.86 4.20 -10.60
C PHE A 158 -19.31 3.31 -9.44
N LYS A 159 -19.15 2.00 -9.58
CA LYS A 159 -19.36 1.06 -8.47
C LYS A 159 -18.09 0.23 -8.25
N GLY A 160 -17.55 0.27 -7.05
CA GLY A 160 -16.30 -0.42 -6.71
C GLY A 160 -15.94 -0.30 -5.24
N GLY A 161 -14.76 -0.82 -4.90
CA GLY A 161 -14.21 -0.83 -3.53
C GLY A 161 -13.77 -2.23 -3.12
N LEU A 162 -12.55 -2.35 -2.54
CA LEU A 162 -11.92 -3.66 -2.32
C LEU A 162 -11.48 -3.91 -0.86
N LYS A 163 -11.32 -2.87 -0.03
CA LYS A 163 -10.43 -3.03 1.14
C LYS A 163 -11.11 -3.34 2.47
N ASN A 164 -12.35 -2.95 2.69
CA ASN A 164 -13.04 -3.23 3.94
C ASN A 164 -14.56 -3.30 3.72
N ARG A 165 -15.31 -3.76 4.75
CA ARG A 165 -16.76 -3.92 4.70
C ARG A 165 -17.50 -2.64 4.29
N TYR A 166 -16.99 -1.46 4.67
CA TYR A 166 -17.63 -0.16 4.37
C TYR A 166 -17.25 0.40 3.00
N SER A 167 -16.16 -0.07 2.38
CA SER A 167 -15.72 0.37 1.06
C SER A 167 -16.07 -0.62 -0.06
N ARG A 168 -16.60 -1.80 0.27
CA ARG A 168 -17.07 -2.75 -0.72
C ARG A 168 -18.32 -2.21 -1.40
N GLU A 169 -18.34 -2.29 -2.75
CA GLU A 169 -19.50 -1.89 -3.58
C GLU A 169 -19.97 -0.44 -3.40
N ARG A 170 -19.04 0.45 -3.03
CA ARG A 170 -19.35 1.87 -2.95
C ARG A 170 -19.76 2.40 -4.32
N THR A 171 -20.90 3.10 -4.38
CA THR A 171 -21.38 3.81 -5.57
C THR A 171 -21.03 5.27 -5.45
N VAL A 172 -20.39 5.83 -6.49
CA VAL A 172 -20.02 7.24 -6.58
C VAL A 172 -20.53 7.78 -7.90
N PRO A 173 -21.34 8.85 -7.91
CA PRO A 173 -21.79 9.48 -9.17
C PRO A 173 -20.59 9.94 -10.00
N ILE A 174 -20.69 9.82 -11.32
CA ILE A 174 -19.72 10.41 -12.23
C ILE A 174 -19.99 11.91 -12.30
N HIS A 175 -19.04 12.71 -11.82
CA HIS A 175 -19.15 14.15 -11.89
C HIS A 175 -19.27 14.59 -13.37
N PRO A 176 -20.20 15.53 -13.72
CA PRO A 176 -20.43 15.92 -15.12
C PRO A 176 -19.17 16.35 -15.87
N ALA A 177 -18.26 17.04 -15.20
CA ALA A 177 -17.01 17.50 -15.82
C ALA A 177 -16.12 16.35 -16.34
N ILE A 178 -16.07 15.20 -15.66
CA ILE A 178 -15.23 14.07 -16.06
C ILE A 178 -15.98 13.03 -16.92
N LEU A 179 -17.28 13.15 -17.10
CA LEU A 179 -18.06 12.21 -17.91
C LEU A 179 -17.53 12.07 -19.34
N PRO A 180 -17.15 13.15 -20.05
CA PRO A 180 -16.53 13.04 -21.38
C PRO A 180 -15.20 12.28 -21.35
N LEU A 181 -14.38 12.49 -20.31
CA LEU A 181 -13.09 11.81 -20.12
C LEU A 181 -13.29 10.30 -19.91
N VAL A 182 -14.25 9.93 -19.08
CA VAL A 182 -14.59 8.53 -18.80
C VAL A 182 -15.06 7.83 -20.07
N LYS A 183 -15.95 8.46 -20.83
CA LYS A 183 -16.44 7.94 -22.12
C LYS A 183 -15.29 7.74 -23.10
N ARG A 184 -14.50 8.79 -23.35
CA ARG A 184 -13.35 8.76 -24.26
C ARG A 184 -12.40 7.62 -23.90
N ARG A 185 -12.11 7.44 -22.61
CA ARG A 185 -11.21 6.41 -22.14
C ARG A 185 -11.76 5.00 -22.33
N LEU A 186 -13.04 4.78 -22.03
CA LEU A 186 -13.69 3.48 -22.23
C LEU A 186 -13.82 3.13 -23.71
N ASP A 187 -14.14 4.12 -24.57
CA ASP A 187 -14.22 3.91 -26.03
C ASP A 187 -12.86 3.53 -26.62
N ARG A 188 -11.77 4.15 -26.13
CA ARG A 188 -10.41 3.86 -26.59
C ARG A 188 -9.87 2.55 -26.05
N ASP A 189 -9.97 2.31 -24.73
CA ASP A 189 -9.23 1.26 -24.02
C ASP A 189 -10.11 0.11 -23.51
N GLY A 190 -11.45 0.27 -23.54
CA GLY A 190 -12.40 -0.67 -22.97
C GLY A 190 -12.35 -0.79 -21.44
N ARG A 191 -11.52 0.02 -20.78
CA ARG A 191 -11.28 -0.02 -19.33
C ARG A 191 -10.65 1.27 -18.82
N LEU A 192 -10.78 1.53 -17.50
CA LEU A 192 -10.17 2.72 -16.90
C LEU A 192 -8.66 2.59 -16.70
N ILE A 193 -8.17 1.41 -16.35
CA ILE A 193 -6.75 1.14 -16.08
C ILE A 193 -6.39 -0.33 -16.34
N THR A 194 -5.18 -0.58 -16.83
CA THR A 194 -4.64 -1.94 -16.96
C THR A 194 -4.17 -2.46 -15.60
N THR A 195 -3.16 -1.83 -15.00
CA THR A 195 -2.71 -2.09 -13.62
C THR A 195 -2.21 -0.82 -12.96
N SER A 196 -2.31 -0.77 -11.63
CA SER A 196 -1.78 0.36 -10.84
C SER A 196 -0.28 0.54 -11.03
N GLN A 197 0.46 -0.55 -11.16
CA GLN A 197 1.92 -0.50 -11.31
C GLN A 197 2.32 0.04 -12.69
N THR A 198 1.64 -0.39 -13.74
CA THR A 198 1.89 0.11 -15.10
C THR A 198 1.67 1.62 -15.18
N PHE A 199 0.58 2.11 -14.56
CA PHE A 199 0.28 3.55 -14.53
C PHE A 199 1.36 4.34 -13.76
N ARG A 200 1.73 3.90 -12.55
CA ARG A 200 2.79 4.55 -11.77
C ARG A 200 4.13 4.57 -12.51
N ASN A 201 4.50 3.46 -13.14
CA ASN A 201 5.73 3.37 -13.92
C ASN A 201 5.71 4.34 -15.11
N ARG A 202 4.55 4.53 -15.74
CA ARG A 202 4.37 5.45 -16.86
C ARG A 202 4.51 6.90 -16.41
N LEU A 203 3.86 7.29 -15.30
CA LEU A 203 4.01 8.62 -14.70
C LEU A 203 5.48 8.93 -14.39
N ASN A 204 6.19 8.00 -13.74
CA ASN A 204 7.59 8.18 -13.37
C ASN A 204 8.53 8.24 -14.58
N ARG A 205 8.29 7.39 -15.60
CA ARG A 205 9.17 7.31 -16.78
C ARG A 205 9.05 8.54 -17.68
N ARG A 206 7.90 9.19 -17.68
CA ARG A 206 7.63 10.38 -18.48
C ARG A 206 7.95 11.69 -17.75
N ASP A 207 8.25 11.62 -16.45
CA ASP A 207 8.34 12.78 -15.57
C ASP A 207 7.17 13.76 -15.77
N LEU A 208 5.96 13.18 -15.86
CA LEU A 208 4.74 13.86 -16.32
C LEU A 208 4.53 15.20 -15.60
N PHE A 209 4.67 15.22 -14.28
CA PHE A 209 4.39 16.42 -13.48
C PHE A 209 5.40 17.55 -13.80
N GLU A 210 6.68 17.21 -13.99
CA GLU A 210 7.69 18.18 -14.40
C GLU A 210 7.39 18.73 -15.80
N VAL A 211 7.00 17.85 -16.74
CA VAL A 211 6.66 18.24 -18.13
C VAL A 211 5.49 19.21 -18.18
N ILE A 212 4.49 19.06 -17.32
CA ILE A 212 3.33 19.95 -17.26
C ILE A 212 3.50 21.10 -16.27
N GLY A 213 4.69 21.25 -15.66
CA GLY A 213 5.03 22.38 -14.78
C GLY A 213 4.41 22.32 -13.40
N MET A 214 4.27 21.13 -12.82
CA MET A 214 3.67 20.88 -11.50
C MET A 214 4.64 20.20 -10.54
N ASN A 215 4.36 20.33 -9.24
CA ASN A 215 4.99 19.50 -8.23
C ASN A 215 4.63 18.03 -8.42
N ARG A 216 5.53 17.15 -7.99
CA ARG A 216 5.30 15.71 -8.08
C ARG A 216 4.22 15.25 -7.10
N HIS A 217 3.18 14.64 -7.62
CA HIS A 217 2.12 14.00 -6.83
C HIS A 217 2.12 12.48 -7.01
N THR A 218 1.49 11.80 -6.05
CA THR A 218 1.19 10.38 -6.17
C THR A 218 -0.29 10.18 -6.53
N PRO A 219 -0.67 9.04 -7.15
CA PRO A 219 -2.08 8.72 -7.38
C PRO A 219 -2.94 8.71 -6.11
N HIS A 220 -2.33 8.63 -4.91
CA HIS A 220 -3.07 8.72 -3.65
C HIS A 220 -3.50 10.16 -3.35
N GLY A 221 -2.73 11.15 -3.77
CA GLY A 221 -3.09 12.58 -3.70
C GLY A 221 -4.42 12.89 -4.41
N CYS A 222 -4.73 12.20 -5.52
CA CYS A 222 -6.03 12.35 -6.18
C CYS A 222 -7.21 12.03 -5.25
N ARG A 223 -7.06 11.03 -4.36
CA ARG A 223 -8.12 10.68 -3.41
C ARG A 223 -8.27 11.73 -2.30
N HIS A 224 -7.18 12.34 -1.86
CA HIS A 224 -7.23 13.47 -0.93
C HIS A 224 -7.86 14.70 -1.59
N THR A 225 -7.57 14.92 -2.89
CA THR A 225 -8.22 15.97 -3.69
C THR A 225 -9.73 15.76 -3.77
N PHE A 226 -10.19 14.53 -4.00
CA PHE A 226 -11.61 14.22 -4.00
C PHE A 226 -12.28 14.57 -2.66
N SER A 227 -11.67 14.20 -1.53
CA SER A 227 -12.19 14.55 -0.21
C SER A 227 -12.26 16.07 -0.05
N TRP A 228 -11.21 16.78 -0.42
CA TRP A 228 -11.19 18.24 -0.39
C TRP A 228 -12.27 18.87 -1.26
N LEU A 229 -12.47 18.38 -2.50
CA LEU A 229 -13.53 18.85 -3.40
C LEU A 229 -14.94 18.59 -2.87
N CYS A 230 -15.15 17.59 -2.04
CA CYS A 230 -16.45 17.30 -1.43
C CYS A 230 -16.76 18.20 -0.21
N GLU A 231 -15.73 18.81 0.39
CA GLU A 231 -15.85 19.67 1.58
C GLU A 231 -16.00 21.16 1.21
N HIS A 232 -15.66 21.56 -0.02
CA HIS A 232 -15.65 22.93 -0.55
C HIS A 232 -16.48 23.09 -1.80
#